data_d165fdcf2fa9157ed8025049187814e1
#
_entry.id   d165fdcf2fa9157ed8025049187814e1
#
_cell.length_a   1.000
_cell.length_b   1.000
_cell.length_c   1.000
_cell.angle_alpha   90.00
_cell.angle_beta   90.00
_cell.angle_gamma   90.00
#
_symmetry.space_group_name_H-M   'P 1'
#
loop_
_entity.id
_entity.type
_entity.pdbx_description
1 polymer ?
#
loop_
_entity_poly.entity_id
_entity_poly.type
_entity_poly.pdbx_seq_one_letter_code
_entity_poly.pdbx_strand_id
1 'polypeptide(L)'
;YENSYIDYAQYEKLIKKKIITKKRKIELLEEANFYSEEVRRIVSNKYGYDDLYKGGLSIRTPLNSNYQVEAFKALREGLEEYDKRHGWRGPITNINGKNWKSKIKDLIPDKSLNWNLAKVTKVDKLTLEIEVTNKEKGIVDFKNVSWTRKKSFDEFFEINDIIYVKKIKKGKWDLKQLPKINGAIVVMNPYTGRVLAMAGGFSFKLSEFNRATQAARQPGSAFKP
;
A
#
# COMPACT_ATOMS: atom_id res chain seq x y z
N TYR A 1 39.66 -27.97 8.39
CA TYR A 1 41.09 -28.29 8.26
C TYR A 1 41.25 -29.80 8.11
N GLU A 2 40.79 -30.60 9.07
CA GLU A 2 40.93 -32.08 9.06
C GLU A 2 40.36 -32.73 7.79
N ASN A 3 39.32 -32.16 7.20
CA ASN A 3 38.73 -32.63 5.95
C ASN A 3 39.33 -32.00 4.68
N SER A 4 40.46 -31.31 4.79
CA SER A 4 41.21 -30.67 3.68
C SER A 4 40.43 -29.60 2.89
N TYR A 5 39.34 -29.03 3.44
CA TYR A 5 38.59 -27.96 2.79
C TYR A 5 39.26 -26.59 2.94
N ILE A 6 40.16 -26.44 3.95
CA ILE A 6 40.93 -25.22 4.23
C ILE A 6 42.34 -25.60 4.67
N ASP A 7 43.32 -24.76 4.40
CA ASP A 7 44.68 -24.92 4.89
C ASP A 7 44.82 -24.47 6.36
N TYR A 8 45.96 -24.78 6.98
CA TYR A 8 46.21 -24.45 8.38
C TYR A 8 46.21 -22.96 8.67
N ALA A 9 46.73 -22.15 7.78
CA ALA A 9 46.76 -20.68 7.93
C ALA A 9 45.36 -20.06 7.87
N GLN A 10 44.52 -20.61 6.99
CA GLN A 10 43.09 -20.26 6.91
C GLN A 10 42.33 -20.69 8.18
N TYR A 11 42.62 -21.88 8.69
CA TYR A 11 42.02 -22.39 9.94
C TYR A 11 42.37 -21.47 11.11
N GLU A 12 43.61 -21.11 11.36
CA GLU A 12 44.01 -20.21 12.42
C GLU A 12 43.37 -18.82 12.34
N LYS A 13 43.21 -18.32 11.12
CA LYS A 13 42.53 -17.03 10.88
C LYS A 13 41.04 -17.11 11.13
N LEU A 14 40.38 -18.20 10.74
CA LEU A 14 38.95 -18.37 10.87
C LEU A 14 38.48 -18.68 12.29
N ILE A 15 39.28 -19.46 13.07
CA ILE A 15 38.94 -19.77 14.46
C ILE A 15 38.96 -18.53 15.37
N LYS A 16 39.77 -17.53 15.05
CA LYS A 16 39.80 -16.24 15.74
C LYS A 16 38.71 -15.28 15.31
N LYS A 17 38.01 -15.59 14.21
CA LYS A 17 36.98 -14.73 13.66
C LYS A 17 35.64 -14.92 14.36
N LYS A 18 35.08 -13.82 14.91
CA LYS A 18 33.76 -13.85 15.52
C LYS A 18 32.68 -14.28 14.49
N ILE A 19 31.88 -15.29 14.85
CA ILE A 19 30.76 -15.70 14.03
C ILE A 19 29.70 -14.60 14.06
N ILE A 20 29.44 -14.02 12.89
CA ILE A 20 28.38 -13.01 12.72
C ILE A 20 27.20 -13.69 12.10
N THR A 21 26.12 -13.86 12.86
CA THR A 21 24.84 -14.36 12.36
C THR A 21 24.08 -13.23 11.69
N LYS A 22 23.69 -13.41 10.44
CA LYS A 22 22.75 -12.51 9.76
C LYS A 22 21.33 -13.09 9.93
N LYS A 23 20.45 -12.35 10.59
CA LYS A 23 19.03 -12.66 10.54
C LYS A 23 18.56 -12.55 9.08
N ARG A 24 17.96 -13.60 8.54
CA ARG A 24 17.30 -13.54 7.24
C ARG A 24 16.17 -12.52 7.33
N LYS A 25 16.29 -11.41 6.62
CA LYS A 25 15.16 -10.50 6.40
C LYS A 25 14.33 -11.08 5.26
N ILE A 26 13.11 -11.45 5.57
CA ILE A 26 12.12 -11.75 4.54
C ILE A 26 11.56 -10.38 4.12
N GLU A 27 11.96 -9.93 2.95
CA GLU A 27 11.39 -8.73 2.34
C GLU A 27 10.13 -9.16 1.59
N LEU A 28 8.98 -8.78 2.12
CA LEU A 28 7.70 -8.96 1.47
C LEU A 28 7.43 -7.74 0.60
N LEU A 29 7.12 -7.96 -0.65
CA LEU A 29 6.66 -6.92 -1.57
C LEU A 29 5.16 -6.70 -1.30
N GLU A 30 4.82 -5.65 -0.54
CA GLU A 30 3.43 -5.35 -0.15
C GLU A 30 2.52 -5.13 -1.37
N GLU A 31 3.06 -4.59 -2.46
CA GLU A 31 2.36 -4.41 -3.72
C GLU A 31 1.97 -5.72 -4.40
N ALA A 32 2.60 -6.83 -4.03
CA ALA A 32 2.32 -8.16 -4.60
C ALA A 32 1.29 -8.98 -3.79
N ASN A 33 0.68 -8.42 -2.75
CA ASN A 33 -0.25 -9.17 -1.89
C ASN A 33 -1.40 -9.82 -2.67
N PHE A 34 -2.03 -9.12 -3.61
CA PHE A 34 -3.09 -9.67 -4.47
C PHE A 34 -2.57 -10.81 -5.34
N TYR A 35 -1.37 -10.66 -5.90
CA TYR A 35 -0.74 -11.69 -6.72
C TYR A 35 -0.40 -12.92 -5.89
N SER A 36 0.23 -12.74 -4.75
CA SER A 36 0.64 -13.81 -3.84
C SER A 36 -0.57 -14.59 -3.30
N GLU A 37 -1.65 -13.88 -2.95
CA GLU A 37 -2.89 -14.52 -2.49
C GLU A 37 -3.55 -15.34 -3.61
N GLU A 38 -3.55 -14.85 -4.84
CA GLU A 38 -4.06 -15.62 -5.97
C GLU A 38 -3.24 -16.89 -6.21
N VAL A 39 -1.91 -16.80 -6.16
CA VAL A 39 -1.02 -17.97 -6.25
C VAL A 39 -1.32 -18.94 -5.11
N ARG A 40 -1.46 -18.46 -3.87
CA ARG A 40 -1.83 -19.27 -2.72
C ARG A 40 -3.13 -20.05 -2.95
N ARG A 41 -4.16 -19.35 -3.46
CA ARG A 41 -5.48 -19.97 -3.76
C ARG A 41 -5.38 -21.04 -4.83
N ILE A 42 -4.67 -20.77 -5.92
CA ILE A 42 -4.47 -21.75 -7.01
C ILE A 42 -3.73 -22.98 -6.50
N VAL A 43 -2.65 -22.79 -5.73
CA VAL A 43 -1.85 -23.91 -5.21
C VAL A 43 -2.64 -24.69 -4.16
N SER A 44 -3.34 -24.02 -3.25
CA SER A 44 -4.18 -24.66 -2.24
C SER A 44 -5.31 -25.48 -2.88
N ASN A 45 -5.95 -24.95 -3.93
CA ASN A 45 -7.00 -25.70 -4.64
C ASN A 45 -6.47 -26.93 -5.39
N LYS A 46 -5.21 -26.85 -5.88
CA LYS A 46 -4.61 -27.92 -6.66
C LYS A 46 -3.97 -29.03 -5.81
N TYR A 47 -3.32 -28.68 -4.72
CA TYR A 47 -2.51 -29.60 -3.91
C TYR A 47 -3.04 -29.77 -2.48
N GLY A 48 -4.01 -28.97 -2.06
CA GLY A 48 -4.54 -28.99 -0.70
C GLY A 48 -3.77 -28.08 0.26
N TYR A 49 -4.39 -27.87 1.43
CA TYR A 49 -3.86 -26.99 2.48
C TYR A 49 -2.58 -27.55 3.13
N ASP A 50 -2.56 -28.85 3.40
CA ASP A 50 -1.44 -29.50 4.10
C ASP A 50 -0.17 -29.49 3.23
N ASP A 51 -0.28 -29.81 1.95
CA ASP A 51 0.85 -29.76 1.03
C ASP A 51 1.38 -28.31 0.87
N LEU A 52 0.49 -27.33 0.80
CA LEU A 52 0.89 -25.94 0.70
C LEU A 52 1.71 -25.47 1.90
N TYR A 53 1.32 -25.82 3.12
CA TYR A 53 1.94 -25.29 4.34
C TYR A 53 2.94 -26.23 5.02
N LYS A 54 2.84 -27.54 4.79
CA LYS A 54 3.67 -28.56 5.43
C LYS A 54 4.49 -29.38 4.43
N GLY A 55 4.09 -29.39 3.16
CA GLY A 55 4.69 -30.23 2.11
C GLY A 55 6.03 -29.73 1.56
N GLY A 56 6.54 -28.58 2.01
CA GLY A 56 7.83 -28.04 1.56
C GLY A 56 7.85 -27.60 0.09
N LEU A 57 6.72 -27.18 -0.46
CA LEU A 57 6.61 -26.77 -1.87
C LEU A 57 7.50 -25.57 -2.20
N SER A 58 8.18 -25.62 -3.34
CA SER A 58 8.86 -24.50 -3.96
C SER A 58 8.04 -23.98 -5.13
N ILE A 59 7.48 -22.77 -4.98
CA ILE A 59 6.58 -22.16 -5.95
C ILE A 59 7.33 -21.04 -6.68
N ARG A 60 7.45 -21.17 -8.01
CA ARG A 60 8.04 -20.16 -8.88
C ARG A 60 6.94 -19.53 -9.75
N THR A 61 6.90 -18.22 -9.78
CA THR A 61 5.92 -17.46 -10.56
C THR A 61 6.62 -16.56 -11.56
N PRO A 62 5.96 -16.14 -12.64
CA PRO A 62 6.49 -15.17 -13.59
C PRO A 62 6.41 -13.71 -13.11
N LEU A 63 6.04 -13.47 -11.85
CA LEU A 63 5.97 -12.14 -11.28
C LEU A 63 7.25 -11.33 -11.56
N ASN A 64 7.08 -10.13 -12.10
CA ASN A 64 8.14 -9.14 -12.24
C ASN A 64 7.90 -8.02 -11.22
N SER A 65 8.82 -7.87 -10.26
CA SER A 65 8.66 -6.91 -9.16
C SER A 65 8.54 -5.46 -9.64
N ASN A 66 9.28 -5.07 -10.68
CA ASN A 66 9.20 -3.71 -11.22
C ASN A 66 7.83 -3.45 -11.85
N TYR A 67 7.35 -4.37 -12.70
CA TYR A 67 6.00 -4.24 -13.26
C TYR A 67 4.92 -4.29 -12.18
N GLN A 68 5.09 -5.06 -11.13
CA GLN A 68 4.14 -5.13 -10.03
C GLN A 68 4.01 -3.80 -9.30
N VAL A 69 5.14 -3.17 -8.95
CA VAL A 69 5.16 -1.87 -8.28
C VAL A 69 4.53 -0.79 -9.15
N GLU A 70 4.93 -0.71 -10.43
CA GLU A 70 4.40 0.31 -11.34
C GLU A 70 2.91 0.10 -11.67
N ALA A 71 2.47 -1.14 -11.87
CA ALA A 71 1.07 -1.45 -12.10
C ALA A 71 0.20 -1.08 -10.90
N PHE A 72 0.66 -1.41 -9.69
CA PHE A 72 -0.07 -1.08 -8.47
C PHE A 72 -0.15 0.42 -8.23
N LYS A 73 0.94 1.14 -8.49
CA LYS A 73 0.98 2.60 -8.43
C LYS A 73 0.03 3.23 -9.44
N ALA A 74 0.08 2.81 -10.71
CA ALA A 74 -0.80 3.31 -11.77
C ALA A 74 -2.29 3.09 -11.45
N LEU A 75 -2.65 1.90 -10.93
CA LEU A 75 -4.01 1.62 -10.50
C LEU A 75 -4.46 2.59 -9.40
N ARG A 76 -3.63 2.79 -8.37
CA ARG A 76 -3.95 3.68 -7.25
C ARG A 76 -4.11 5.13 -7.69
N GLU A 77 -3.18 5.63 -8.49
CA GLU A 77 -3.23 6.99 -9.02
C GLU A 77 -4.49 7.21 -9.86
N GLY A 78 -4.82 6.27 -10.74
CA GLY A 78 -6.04 6.35 -11.54
C GLY A 78 -7.33 6.35 -10.69
N LEU A 79 -7.38 5.52 -9.64
CA LEU A 79 -8.52 5.48 -8.72
C LEU A 79 -8.63 6.76 -7.88
N GLU A 80 -7.49 7.31 -7.38
CA GLU A 80 -7.47 8.59 -6.67
C GLU A 80 -7.91 9.74 -7.56
N GLU A 81 -7.43 9.82 -8.80
CA GLU A 81 -7.81 10.86 -9.75
C GLU A 81 -9.28 10.80 -10.14
N TYR A 82 -9.79 9.60 -10.39
CA TYR A 82 -11.21 9.41 -10.66
C TYR A 82 -12.06 9.87 -9.46
N ASP A 83 -11.70 9.46 -8.26
CA ASP A 83 -12.41 9.80 -7.03
C ASP A 83 -12.39 11.32 -6.75
N LYS A 84 -11.26 11.99 -6.96
CA LYS A 84 -11.12 13.44 -6.85
C LYS A 84 -12.08 14.20 -7.77
N ARG A 85 -12.38 13.67 -8.97
CA ARG A 85 -13.37 14.28 -9.89
C ARG A 85 -14.77 14.35 -9.30
N HIS A 86 -15.08 13.55 -8.28
CA HIS A 86 -16.36 13.58 -7.56
C HIS A 86 -16.34 14.49 -6.32
N GLY A 87 -15.20 15.15 -6.06
CA GLY A 87 -15.04 16.13 -4.98
C GLY A 87 -14.79 15.52 -3.59
N TRP A 88 -14.71 16.39 -2.63
CA TRP A 88 -14.45 16.05 -1.23
C TRP A 88 -15.70 15.54 -0.52
N ARG A 89 -15.55 14.51 0.31
CA ARG A 89 -16.66 13.86 1.04
C ARG A 89 -16.68 14.13 2.55
N GLY A 90 -15.79 14.97 3.02
CA GLY A 90 -15.67 15.29 4.44
C GLY A 90 -14.51 14.59 5.15
N PRO A 91 -14.20 15.03 6.37
CA PRO A 91 -13.21 14.37 7.22
C PRO A 91 -13.65 12.95 7.60
N ILE A 92 -12.72 12.15 8.08
CA ILE A 92 -13.00 10.77 8.51
C ILE A 92 -13.90 10.79 9.75
N THR A 93 -13.59 11.66 10.69
CA THR A 93 -14.31 11.86 11.95
C THR A 93 -13.83 13.16 12.60
N ASN A 94 -14.52 13.64 13.63
CA ASN A 94 -14.08 14.73 14.48
C ASN A 94 -13.82 14.23 15.90
N ILE A 95 -12.62 14.45 16.45
CA ILE A 95 -12.24 13.94 17.78
C ILE A 95 -11.62 15.05 18.63
N ASN A 96 -12.38 15.47 19.62
CA ASN A 96 -11.91 16.41 20.65
C ASN A 96 -10.95 15.73 21.64
N GLY A 97 -10.00 16.53 22.16
CA GLY A 97 -9.11 16.15 23.25
C GLY A 97 -7.72 15.69 22.80
N LYS A 98 -6.83 15.50 23.80
CA LYS A 98 -5.41 15.17 23.58
C LYS A 98 -5.17 13.71 23.17
N ASN A 99 -6.07 12.80 23.57
CA ASN A 99 -5.90 11.35 23.34
C ASN A 99 -6.49 10.85 22.01
N TRP A 100 -6.62 11.73 21.01
CA TRP A 100 -7.20 11.40 19.73
C TRP A 100 -6.47 10.22 19.03
N LYS A 101 -5.16 10.10 19.22
CA LYS A 101 -4.33 9.04 18.59
C LYS A 101 -4.72 7.61 19.01
N SER A 102 -5.19 7.44 20.23
CA SER A 102 -5.66 6.12 20.71
C SER A 102 -7.00 5.71 20.09
N LYS A 103 -7.83 6.70 19.75
CA LYS A 103 -9.18 6.48 19.20
C LYS A 103 -9.19 6.18 17.68
N ILE A 104 -8.06 6.36 17.00
CA ILE A 104 -7.96 6.21 15.54
C ILE A 104 -7.11 5.00 15.11
N LYS A 105 -6.81 4.08 16.01
CA LYS A 105 -5.94 2.92 15.71
C LYS A 105 -6.45 2.09 14.53
N ASP A 106 -7.75 1.93 14.45
CA ASP A 106 -8.40 1.15 13.39
C ASP A 106 -8.50 1.90 12.05
N LEU A 107 -8.25 3.21 12.08
CA LEU A 107 -8.28 4.08 10.89
C LEU A 107 -6.89 4.24 10.24
N ILE A 108 -5.85 3.61 10.81
CA ILE A 108 -4.49 3.72 10.28
C ILE A 108 -4.47 3.16 8.85
N PRO A 109 -4.03 3.96 7.87
CA PRO A 109 -4.02 3.54 6.48
C PRO A 109 -3.02 2.39 6.26
N ASP A 110 -3.19 1.69 5.16
CA ASP A 110 -2.22 0.73 4.66
C ASP A 110 -0.85 1.38 4.51
N LYS A 111 0.19 0.73 5.02
CA LYS A 111 1.56 1.26 4.99
C LYS A 111 2.05 1.54 3.56
N SER A 112 1.63 0.73 2.61
CA SER A 112 1.99 0.89 1.19
C SER A 112 1.43 2.17 0.55
N LEU A 113 0.46 2.86 1.19
CA LEU A 113 -0.05 4.15 0.74
C LEU A 113 0.91 5.31 1.07
N ASN A 114 1.80 5.15 2.05
CA ASN A 114 2.61 6.24 2.60
C ASN A 114 1.76 7.44 3.06
N TRP A 115 0.53 7.16 3.53
CA TRP A 115 -0.36 8.16 4.10
C TRP A 115 -0.30 8.14 5.61
N ASN A 116 -0.67 9.26 6.20
CA ASN A 116 -0.74 9.43 7.63
C ASN A 116 -2.12 9.95 8.03
N LEU A 117 -2.54 9.67 9.25
CA LEU A 117 -3.64 10.36 9.89
C LEU A 117 -3.13 11.66 10.52
N ALA A 118 -3.89 12.70 10.36
CA ALA A 118 -3.61 14.00 10.94
C ALA A 118 -4.88 14.61 11.55
N LYS A 119 -4.70 15.35 12.61
CA LYS A 119 -5.74 16.15 13.25
C LYS A 119 -5.60 17.59 12.85
N VAL A 120 -6.67 18.22 12.46
CA VAL A 120 -6.76 19.66 12.18
C VAL A 120 -6.64 20.44 13.49
N THR A 121 -5.66 21.32 13.56
CA THR A 121 -5.38 22.14 14.74
C THR A 121 -5.79 23.60 14.56
N LYS A 122 -5.78 24.09 13.32
CA LYS A 122 -6.23 25.43 12.96
C LYS A 122 -6.75 25.45 11.53
N VAL A 123 -7.80 26.20 11.29
CA VAL A 123 -8.41 26.39 9.97
C VAL A 123 -8.32 27.87 9.61
N ASP A 124 -7.61 28.19 8.55
CA ASP A 124 -7.60 29.49 7.90
C ASP A 124 -8.13 29.33 6.46
N LYS A 125 -8.54 30.38 5.79
CA LYS A 125 -9.12 30.30 4.43
C LYS A 125 -8.24 29.54 3.42
N LEU A 126 -6.93 29.77 3.45
CA LEU A 126 -5.98 29.25 2.46
C LEU A 126 -5.00 28.20 3.04
N THR A 127 -5.00 28.00 4.35
CA THR A 127 -4.10 27.08 5.02
C THR A 127 -4.80 26.27 6.09
N LEU A 128 -4.46 25.00 6.19
CA LEU A 128 -4.93 24.10 7.22
C LEU A 128 -3.72 23.62 8.03
N GLU A 129 -3.64 24.00 9.31
CA GLU A 129 -2.59 23.49 10.19
C GLU A 129 -3.01 22.13 10.75
N ILE A 130 -2.08 21.20 10.76
CA ILE A 130 -2.33 19.82 11.18
C ILE A 130 -1.26 19.30 12.13
N GLU A 131 -1.67 18.40 13.02
CA GLU A 131 -0.80 17.56 13.83
C GLU A 131 -0.92 16.09 13.34
N VAL A 132 0.19 15.52 12.87
CA VAL A 132 0.25 14.15 12.38
C VAL A 132 0.44 13.16 13.54
N THR A 133 0.10 11.91 13.35
CA THR A 133 0.20 10.85 14.37
C THR A 133 1.59 10.72 15.00
N ASN A 134 2.66 10.98 14.25
CA ASN A 134 4.05 10.99 14.73
C ASN A 134 4.44 12.27 15.49
N LYS A 135 3.47 13.15 15.86
CA LYS A 135 3.65 14.46 16.48
C LYS A 135 4.28 15.53 15.57
N GLU A 136 4.51 15.24 14.30
CA GLU A 136 4.97 16.23 13.33
C GLU A 136 3.83 17.22 13.07
N LYS A 137 4.14 18.51 13.07
CA LYS A 137 3.21 19.56 12.64
C LYS A 137 3.45 19.92 11.19
N GLY A 138 2.41 20.31 10.50
CA GLY A 138 2.52 20.69 9.09
C GLY A 138 1.32 21.47 8.61
N ILE A 139 1.39 21.82 7.34
CA ILE A 139 0.40 22.65 6.67
C ILE A 139 -0.06 21.96 5.39
N VAL A 140 -1.36 22.02 5.12
CA VAL A 140 -1.96 21.75 3.82
C VAL A 140 -2.31 23.08 3.18
N ASP A 141 -1.78 23.33 1.97
CA ASP A 141 -2.06 24.55 1.21
C ASP A 141 -3.33 24.37 0.37
N PHE A 142 -4.21 25.36 0.34
CA PHE A 142 -5.49 25.30 -0.40
C PHE A 142 -5.28 25.09 -1.90
N LYS A 143 -4.22 25.62 -2.49
CA LYS A 143 -3.87 25.42 -3.90
C LYS A 143 -3.74 23.96 -4.34
N ASN A 144 -3.42 23.06 -3.40
CA ASN A 144 -3.26 21.62 -3.68
C ASN A 144 -4.57 20.85 -3.56
N VAL A 145 -5.66 21.50 -3.13
CA VAL A 145 -6.94 20.86 -2.87
C VAL A 145 -8.10 21.40 -3.71
N SER A 146 -7.80 22.05 -4.84
CA SER A 146 -8.79 22.57 -5.79
C SER A 146 -9.82 21.52 -6.23
N TRP A 147 -9.43 20.24 -6.22
CA TRP A 147 -10.30 19.10 -6.51
C TRP A 147 -11.47 18.94 -5.53
N THR A 148 -11.39 19.57 -4.34
CA THR A 148 -12.50 19.54 -3.36
C THR A 148 -13.71 20.32 -3.82
N ARG A 149 -13.56 21.19 -4.85
CA ARG A 149 -14.58 22.09 -5.41
C ARG A 149 -15.10 23.11 -4.39
N LYS A 150 -14.33 23.39 -3.36
CA LYS A 150 -14.61 24.41 -2.36
C LYS A 150 -13.80 25.67 -2.64
N LYS A 151 -14.15 26.78 -2.00
CA LYS A 151 -13.46 28.08 -2.19
C LYS A 151 -12.44 28.38 -1.11
N SER A 152 -12.63 27.78 0.08
CA SER A 152 -11.74 27.95 1.23
C SER A 152 -11.89 26.80 2.22
N PHE A 153 -10.89 26.59 3.10
CA PHE A 153 -10.93 25.52 4.08
C PHE A 153 -12.01 25.68 5.14
N ASP A 154 -12.34 26.90 5.53
CA ASP A 154 -13.36 27.22 6.53
C ASP A 154 -14.78 26.87 6.10
N GLU A 155 -15.00 26.57 4.81
CA GLU A 155 -16.29 26.05 4.31
C GLU A 155 -16.55 24.58 4.67
N PHE A 156 -15.50 23.79 4.97
CA PHE A 156 -15.66 22.34 5.02
C PHE A 156 -14.73 21.62 5.99
N PHE A 157 -13.95 22.35 6.79
CA PHE A 157 -13.18 21.79 7.89
C PHE A 157 -13.45 22.52 9.19
N GLU A 158 -13.37 21.73 10.26
CA GLU A 158 -13.44 22.20 11.64
C GLU A 158 -12.19 21.76 12.41
N ILE A 159 -11.91 22.49 13.51
CA ILE A 159 -10.86 22.10 14.44
C ILE A 159 -11.20 20.71 15.00
N ASN A 160 -10.18 19.85 15.14
CA ASN A 160 -10.27 18.47 15.59
C ASN A 160 -10.73 17.46 14.51
N ASP A 161 -10.95 17.86 13.29
CA ASP A 161 -11.19 16.94 12.19
C ASP A 161 -9.99 16.01 11.98
N ILE A 162 -10.26 14.74 11.74
CA ILE A 162 -9.27 13.72 11.41
C ILE A 162 -9.32 13.46 9.91
N ILE A 163 -8.15 13.56 9.28
CA ILE A 163 -8.00 13.46 7.83
C ILE A 163 -6.82 12.58 7.45
N TYR A 164 -6.84 12.03 6.24
CA TYR A 164 -5.67 11.42 5.63
C TYR A 164 -4.82 12.48 4.95
N VAL A 165 -3.50 12.39 5.15
CA VAL A 165 -2.52 13.27 4.51
C VAL A 165 -1.32 12.47 4.00
N LYS A 166 -0.70 12.97 2.93
CA LYS A 166 0.57 12.45 2.39
C LYS A 166 1.63 13.54 2.44
N LYS A 167 2.82 13.19 2.91
CA LYS A 167 3.93 14.14 3.00
C LYS A 167 4.43 14.49 1.59
N ILE A 168 4.51 15.78 1.28
CA ILE A 168 5.13 16.30 0.05
C ILE A 168 6.60 16.64 0.33
N LYS A 169 6.85 17.42 1.37
CA LYS A 169 8.18 17.82 1.87
C LYS A 169 8.09 18.20 3.35
N LYS A 170 9.21 18.57 3.95
CA LYS A 170 9.23 18.98 5.37
C LYS A 170 8.18 20.09 5.63
N GLY A 171 7.28 19.82 6.56
CA GLY A 171 6.19 20.73 6.97
C GLY A 171 5.06 20.94 5.97
N LYS A 172 5.09 20.32 4.77
CA LYS A 172 4.05 20.44 3.74
C LYS A 172 3.42 19.09 3.44
N TRP A 173 2.09 19.07 3.42
CA TRP A 173 1.28 17.88 3.29
C TRP A 173 0.20 18.04 2.22
N ASP A 174 -0.20 16.95 1.62
CA ASP A 174 -1.29 16.86 0.65
C ASP A 174 -2.49 16.16 1.29
N LEU A 175 -3.69 16.70 1.06
CA LEU A 175 -4.93 16.12 1.53
C LEU A 175 -5.24 14.85 0.72
N LYS A 176 -5.59 13.76 1.41
CA LYS A 176 -5.95 12.49 0.81
C LYS A 176 -7.35 12.04 1.21
N GLN A 177 -7.96 11.28 0.35
CA GLN A 177 -9.27 10.67 0.53
C GLN A 177 -9.25 9.25 0.00
N LEU A 178 -9.74 8.28 0.78
CA LEU A 178 -9.87 6.91 0.30
C LEU A 178 -10.90 6.86 -0.83
N PRO A 179 -10.56 6.32 -2.00
CA PRO A 179 -11.51 6.19 -3.09
C PRO A 179 -12.71 5.31 -2.71
N LYS A 180 -13.92 5.73 -3.06
CA LYS A 180 -15.13 4.90 -2.96
C LYS A 180 -15.23 3.86 -4.06
N ILE A 181 -14.55 4.12 -5.17
CA ILE A 181 -14.47 3.20 -6.29
C ILE A 181 -13.28 2.25 -6.12
N ASN A 182 -13.32 1.17 -6.86
CA ASN A 182 -12.23 0.22 -6.89
C ASN A 182 -12.06 -0.33 -8.31
N GLY A 183 -10.92 -0.98 -8.58
CA GLY A 183 -10.61 -1.52 -9.90
C GLY A 183 -9.53 -2.58 -9.81
N ALA A 184 -9.11 -3.09 -10.94
CA ALA A 184 -8.02 -4.05 -11.05
C ALA A 184 -7.15 -3.74 -12.26
N ILE A 185 -5.91 -4.20 -12.22
CA ILE A 185 -4.97 -4.17 -13.34
C ILE A 185 -4.25 -5.51 -13.43
N VAL A 186 -4.04 -5.99 -14.66
CA VAL A 186 -3.25 -7.18 -14.97
C VAL A 186 -2.26 -6.84 -16.07
N VAL A 187 -1.01 -7.17 -15.85
CA VAL A 187 0.06 -7.06 -16.86
C VAL A 187 0.43 -8.46 -17.30
N MET A 188 0.25 -8.73 -18.57
CA MET A 188 0.45 -10.06 -19.14
C MET A 188 1.38 -9.99 -20.36
N ASN A 189 2.26 -11.00 -20.48
CA ASN A 189 3.05 -11.17 -21.68
C ASN A 189 2.15 -11.71 -22.81
N PRO A 190 1.98 -10.97 -23.94
CA PRO A 190 1.02 -11.35 -24.96
C PRO A 190 1.39 -12.64 -25.72
N TYR A 191 2.67 -12.99 -25.77
CA TYR A 191 3.14 -14.17 -26.49
C TYR A 191 3.08 -15.46 -25.67
N THR A 192 3.19 -15.35 -24.34
CA THR A 192 3.27 -16.54 -23.47
C THR A 192 2.07 -16.69 -22.54
N GLY A 193 1.21 -15.66 -22.45
CA GLY A 193 0.08 -15.62 -21.50
C GLY A 193 0.51 -15.49 -20.01
N ARG A 194 1.80 -15.32 -19.73
CA ARG A 194 2.29 -15.22 -18.35
C ARG A 194 1.88 -13.91 -17.72
N VAL A 195 1.26 -13.96 -16.54
CA VAL A 195 0.89 -12.79 -15.75
C VAL A 195 2.13 -12.28 -14.99
N LEU A 196 2.60 -11.10 -15.38
CA LEU A 196 3.81 -10.47 -14.84
C LEU A 196 3.53 -9.57 -13.65
N ALA A 197 2.31 -9.00 -13.57
CA ALA A 197 1.84 -8.22 -12.43
C ALA A 197 0.31 -8.31 -12.33
N MET A 198 -0.20 -8.18 -11.11
CA MET A 198 -1.64 -8.16 -10.84
C MET A 198 -1.95 -7.37 -9.57
N ALA A 199 -2.90 -6.47 -9.65
CA ALA A 199 -3.48 -5.80 -8.49
C ALA A 199 -5.01 -5.82 -8.61
N GLY A 200 -5.68 -6.35 -7.60
CA GLY A 200 -7.13 -6.55 -7.57
C GLY A 200 -7.91 -5.48 -6.83
N GLY A 201 -7.24 -4.41 -6.37
CA GLY A 201 -7.87 -3.35 -5.61
C GLY A 201 -6.92 -2.25 -5.17
N PHE A 202 -7.49 -1.19 -4.60
CA PHE A 202 -6.75 -0.04 -4.09
C PHE A 202 -5.81 -0.39 -2.92
N SER A 203 -6.25 -1.25 -2.01
CA SER A 203 -5.48 -1.72 -0.87
C SER A 203 -5.92 -3.13 -0.48
N PHE A 204 -4.97 -4.05 -0.36
CA PHE A 204 -5.23 -5.41 0.09
C PHE A 204 -5.73 -5.44 1.55
N LYS A 205 -5.19 -4.57 2.40
CA LYS A 205 -5.63 -4.44 3.79
C LYS A 205 -7.10 -4.02 3.93
N LEU A 206 -7.59 -3.18 3.03
CA LEU A 206 -9.00 -2.74 3.05
C LEU A 206 -9.95 -3.76 2.43
N SER A 207 -9.49 -4.53 1.45
CA SER A 207 -10.27 -5.57 0.79
C SER A 207 -9.36 -6.56 0.10
N GLU A 208 -9.37 -7.80 0.56
CA GLU A 208 -8.64 -8.92 -0.04
C GLU A 208 -9.30 -9.42 -1.34
N PHE A 209 -10.52 -8.96 -1.63
CA PHE A 209 -11.24 -9.34 -2.84
C PHE A 209 -10.49 -8.91 -4.11
N ASN A 210 -9.99 -9.90 -4.84
CA ASN A 210 -9.24 -9.69 -6.07
C ASN A 210 -10.18 -9.50 -7.26
N ARG A 211 -10.39 -8.25 -7.66
CA ARG A 211 -11.28 -7.90 -8.78
C ARG A 211 -10.80 -8.36 -10.14
N ALA A 212 -9.51 -8.70 -10.26
CA ALA A 212 -8.97 -9.25 -11.50
C ALA A 212 -9.42 -10.70 -11.75
N THR A 213 -9.65 -11.48 -10.68
CA THR A 213 -9.89 -12.93 -10.77
C THR A 213 -11.22 -13.38 -10.17
N GLN A 214 -11.77 -12.59 -9.22
CA GLN A 214 -12.96 -12.99 -8.47
C GLN A 214 -14.22 -12.21 -8.87
N ALA A 215 -14.08 -11.03 -9.52
CA ALA A 215 -15.23 -10.23 -9.91
C ALA A 215 -15.88 -10.79 -11.18
N ALA A 216 -17.08 -11.30 -11.05
CA ALA A 216 -17.94 -11.63 -12.18
C ALA A 216 -18.50 -10.32 -12.78
N ARG A 217 -17.93 -9.88 -13.90
CA ARG A 217 -18.33 -8.66 -14.59
C ARG A 217 -18.70 -8.95 -16.03
N GLN A 218 -19.68 -8.21 -16.55
CA GLN A 218 -20.04 -8.24 -17.95
C GLN A 218 -18.87 -7.69 -18.77
N PRO A 219 -18.31 -8.42 -19.75
CA PRO A 219 -17.12 -8.05 -20.48
C PRO A 219 -17.30 -6.82 -21.36
N GLY A 220 -18.53 -6.51 -21.77
CA GLY A 220 -18.82 -5.38 -22.63
C GLY A 220 -18.02 -5.42 -23.93
N SER A 221 -17.41 -4.29 -24.30
CA SER A 221 -16.60 -4.16 -25.53
C SER A 221 -15.29 -4.97 -25.50
N ALA A 222 -14.84 -5.44 -24.34
CA ALA A 222 -13.67 -6.30 -24.25
C ALA A 222 -13.88 -7.71 -24.85
N PHE A 223 -15.15 -8.08 -25.17
CA PHE A 223 -15.50 -9.33 -25.83
C PHE A 223 -15.39 -9.25 -27.36
N LYS A 224 -15.19 -8.07 -27.91
CA LYS A 224 -14.97 -7.90 -29.37
C LYS A 224 -13.58 -8.39 -29.71
N PRO A 225 -13.45 -9.27 -30.74
CA PRO A 225 -12.16 -9.75 -31.19
C PRO A 225 -11.33 -8.63 -31.82
#